data_381eba7712df5172407e690ae2f3d31f
#
_entry.id   381eba7712df5172407e690ae2f3d31f
#
_cell.length_a   1.000
_cell.length_b   1.000
_cell.length_c   1.000
_cell.angle_alpha   90.00
_cell.angle_beta   90.00
_cell.angle_gamma   90.00
#
_symmetry.space_group_name_H-M   'P 1'
#
loop_
_entity.id
_entity.type
_entity.pdbx_description
1 polymer ?
#
loop_
_entity_poly.entity_id
_entity_poly.type
_entity_poly.pdbx_seq_one_letter_code
_entity_poly.pdbx_strand_id
1 'polypeptide(L)'
;MWESAGEGYVIKKNAGKTMTTAETESKKAVSKKKATAKKLTINENETDASNKENQGQKDQADDRSEFAVQPGRKVGTTEQSDEKVVYLTLDDGPSKNTQAVLDILDKYNAKATFFVTGAMPEYKDMIKKAYDKGHTIGMHTYSHDYAKVYASVDAYFQDLDQIGQLVKEEIGYVPCFIRFPGGSSNTISASYTKGIMTTLTQEVQARGYQYYDWNGSSGDGAVRTTEQLVDQATSFHDNNIILLSHDSETKDTTVEALPKIIEYYQSQGYVFKALDLNSYVAHHGVNN
;
A
#
# COMPACT_ATOMS: atom_id res chain seq x y z
N MET A 1 -14.40 10.38 22.48
CA MET A 1 -13.09 10.63 23.11
C MET A 1 -12.25 9.39 22.83
N TRP A 2 -11.35 9.46 21.87
CA TRP A 2 -10.50 8.33 21.44
C TRP A 2 -9.12 8.55 22.04
N GLU A 3 -8.73 7.72 22.97
CA GLU A 3 -7.36 7.69 23.48
C GLU A 3 -6.48 6.91 22.50
N SER A 4 -5.54 7.61 21.87
CA SER A 4 -4.47 6.98 21.11
C SER A 4 -3.37 6.56 22.08
N ALA A 5 -3.31 5.28 22.41
CA ALA A 5 -2.14 4.72 23.09
C ALA A 5 -0.97 4.68 22.09
N GLY A 6 -0.03 5.60 22.25
CA GLY A 6 1.24 5.57 21.56
C GLY A 6 2.15 4.52 22.18
N GLU A 7 2.45 3.45 21.48
CA GLU A 7 3.55 2.56 21.85
C GLU A 7 4.64 2.65 20.79
N GLY A 8 5.75 3.28 21.18
CA GLY A 8 6.96 3.34 20.39
C GLY A 8 7.68 2.00 20.39
N TYR A 9 7.94 1.46 19.21
CA TYR A 9 8.82 0.30 19.06
C TYR A 9 10.28 0.72 19.12
N VAL A 10 10.96 0.29 20.17
CA VAL A 10 12.44 0.37 20.28
C VAL A 10 13.04 -0.91 19.74
N ILE A 11 13.70 -0.83 18.59
CA ILE A 11 14.51 -1.94 18.06
C ILE A 11 15.78 -2.04 18.89
N LYS A 12 15.89 -3.07 19.75
CA LYS A 12 17.15 -3.44 20.39
C LYS A 12 18.07 -4.13 19.39
N LYS A 13 19.15 -3.46 19.00
CA LYS A 13 20.30 -4.08 18.33
C LYS A 13 21.00 -5.02 19.31
N ASN A 14 20.98 -6.32 19.04
CA ASN A 14 21.87 -7.28 19.69
C ASN A 14 23.18 -7.34 18.92
N ALA A 15 24.25 -6.92 19.59
CA ALA A 15 25.62 -7.03 19.12
C ALA A 15 26.18 -8.44 19.35
N GLY A 16 26.74 -8.99 18.30
CA GLY A 16 27.94 -9.80 18.24
C GLY A 16 28.08 -11.09 19.04
N LYS A 17 28.25 -12.19 18.30
CA LYS A 17 29.28 -13.19 18.63
C LYS A 17 29.75 -13.89 17.36
N THR A 18 30.98 -13.61 17.00
CA THR A 18 31.85 -14.36 16.10
C THR A 18 32.09 -15.77 16.63
N MET A 19 32.02 -16.77 15.78
CA MET A 19 32.83 -18.00 15.92
C MET A 19 33.21 -18.57 14.55
N THR A 20 34.48 -18.89 14.45
CA THR A 20 35.31 -19.30 13.35
C THR A 20 35.10 -20.74 12.89
N THR A 21 35.29 -20.92 11.58
CA THR A 21 35.96 -22.03 10.84
C THR A 21 35.60 -23.50 11.09
N ALA A 22 35.22 -24.20 10.02
CA ALA A 22 35.92 -25.40 9.55
C ALA A 22 35.57 -25.73 8.11
N GLU A 23 36.59 -25.77 7.28
CA GLU A 23 36.60 -26.29 5.90
C GLU A 23 36.34 -27.81 5.88
N THR A 24 35.66 -28.31 4.87
CA THR A 24 36.04 -29.59 4.25
C THR A 24 35.58 -29.66 2.80
N GLU A 25 36.53 -29.80 1.92
CA GLU A 25 36.41 -30.10 0.49
C GLU A 25 35.79 -31.49 0.25
N SER A 26 35.03 -31.67 -0.84
CA SER A 26 35.11 -32.89 -1.61
C SER A 26 34.65 -32.68 -3.06
N LYS A 27 35.49 -33.16 -3.97
CA LYS A 27 35.52 -33.03 -5.43
C LYS A 27 34.66 -34.06 -6.15
N LYS A 28 34.29 -33.71 -7.43
CA LYS A 28 34.06 -34.53 -8.62
C LYS A 28 32.73 -35.32 -8.77
N ALA A 29 31.98 -35.15 -9.87
CA ALA A 29 32.37 -35.67 -11.19
C ALA A 29 31.45 -35.12 -12.32
N VAL A 30 32.09 -34.93 -13.46
CA VAL A 30 31.57 -34.53 -14.75
C VAL A 30 30.89 -35.75 -15.46
N SER A 31 29.76 -35.52 -16.15
CA SER A 31 29.36 -36.38 -17.27
C SER A 31 28.65 -35.58 -18.35
N LYS A 32 29.32 -35.43 -19.50
CA LYS A 32 28.80 -34.97 -20.79
C LYS A 32 27.94 -36.07 -21.42
N LYS A 33 26.79 -35.73 -21.97
CA LYS A 33 26.26 -36.44 -23.15
C LYS A 33 25.71 -35.46 -24.19
N LYS A 34 26.18 -35.69 -25.43
CA LYS A 34 26.06 -34.94 -26.66
C LYS A 34 25.06 -35.65 -27.60
N ALA A 35 24.47 -34.88 -28.50
CA ALA A 35 23.87 -35.23 -29.78
C ALA A 35 22.42 -35.77 -29.75
N THR A 36 21.49 -35.38 -30.63
CA THR A 36 21.61 -35.28 -32.10
C THR A 36 20.42 -34.48 -32.65
N ALA A 37 20.71 -33.65 -33.65
CA ALA A 37 19.72 -32.96 -34.46
C ALA A 37 19.08 -33.95 -35.46
N LYS A 38 17.80 -33.80 -35.75
CA LYS A 38 17.16 -34.35 -36.93
C LYS A 38 16.30 -33.29 -37.61
N LYS A 39 16.79 -32.88 -38.77
CA LYS A 39 16.16 -32.01 -39.75
C LYS A 39 15.22 -32.89 -40.61
N LEU A 40 13.99 -32.46 -40.82
CA LEU A 40 13.17 -32.91 -41.93
C LEU A 40 12.33 -31.76 -42.48
N THR A 41 12.39 -31.64 -43.79
CA THR A 41 11.95 -30.61 -44.70
C THR A 41 10.49 -30.81 -45.13
N ILE A 42 9.77 -29.71 -45.24
CA ILE A 42 8.81 -29.25 -46.28
C ILE A 42 7.78 -30.25 -46.82
N ASN A 43 6.50 -29.89 -46.73
CA ASN A 43 5.62 -29.82 -47.91
C ASN A 43 4.51 -28.78 -47.70
N GLU A 44 4.41 -27.85 -48.65
CA GLU A 44 3.33 -26.93 -48.90
C GLU A 44 2.17 -27.69 -49.53
N ASN A 45 0.91 -27.36 -49.19
CA ASN A 45 -0.13 -26.82 -50.04
C ASN A 45 -1.53 -26.91 -49.40
N GLU A 46 -2.21 -25.76 -49.51
CA GLU A 46 -3.65 -25.50 -49.78
C GLU A 46 -4.68 -26.09 -48.81
N THR A 47 -5.69 -25.39 -48.33
CA THR A 47 -6.49 -24.21 -48.67
C THR A 47 -7.50 -23.95 -47.55
N ASP A 48 -7.67 -22.71 -47.30
CA ASP A 48 -8.91 -21.93 -47.18
C ASP A 48 -9.90 -22.11 -46.01
N ALA A 49 -10.25 -20.94 -45.52
CA ALA A 49 -11.50 -20.48 -44.89
C ALA A 49 -11.85 -20.95 -43.48
N SER A 50 -11.59 -20.09 -42.58
CA SER A 50 -12.42 -19.54 -41.49
C SER A 50 -11.61 -19.24 -40.25
N ASN A 51 -10.96 -18.12 -40.25
CA ASN A 51 -10.40 -17.53 -39.00
C ASN A 51 -11.00 -16.13 -38.82
N LYS A 52 -12.17 -16.08 -38.22
CA LYS A 52 -12.68 -14.85 -37.64
C LYS A 52 -12.26 -14.78 -36.19
N GLU A 53 -11.45 -13.78 -35.95
CA GLU A 53 -11.41 -12.96 -34.73
C GLU A 53 -11.14 -13.68 -33.39
N ASN A 54 -9.88 -13.83 -33.11
CA ASN A 54 -9.38 -13.64 -31.76
C ASN A 54 -8.39 -12.47 -31.81
N GLN A 55 -8.93 -11.24 -31.91
CA GLN A 55 -8.16 -10.04 -31.60
C GLN A 55 -7.88 -10.10 -30.12
N GLY A 56 -6.60 -10.36 -29.81
CA GLY A 56 -6.07 -10.24 -28.48
C GLY A 56 -6.48 -8.89 -27.88
N GLN A 57 -7.26 -8.93 -26.81
CA GLN A 57 -7.35 -7.86 -25.85
C GLN A 57 -5.90 -7.61 -25.38
N LYS A 58 -5.24 -6.63 -26.01
CA LYS A 58 -4.14 -5.93 -25.35
C LYS A 58 -4.78 -5.31 -24.13
N ASP A 59 -4.39 -5.82 -22.95
CA ASP A 59 -4.60 -5.12 -21.70
C ASP A 59 -4.06 -3.70 -21.91
N GLN A 60 -4.97 -2.74 -22.12
CA GLN A 60 -4.64 -1.33 -21.99
C GLN A 60 -4.29 -1.20 -20.50
N ALA A 61 -3.01 -1.05 -20.21
CA ALA A 61 -2.56 -0.63 -18.90
C ALA A 61 -3.39 0.62 -18.55
N ASP A 62 -4.15 0.53 -17.48
CA ASP A 62 -5.02 1.60 -17.00
C ASP A 62 -4.11 2.79 -16.65
N ASP A 63 -4.04 3.79 -17.55
CA ASP A 63 -3.19 4.96 -17.36
C ASP A 63 -3.83 5.89 -16.32
N ARG A 64 -3.47 5.69 -15.07
CA ARG A 64 -3.89 6.53 -13.94
C ARG A 64 -2.90 7.67 -13.65
N SER A 65 -2.16 8.12 -14.67
CA SER A 65 -1.26 9.29 -14.54
C SER A 65 -2.01 10.57 -14.15
N GLU A 66 -3.33 10.62 -14.29
CA GLU A 66 -4.16 11.67 -13.73
C GLU A 66 -4.06 11.77 -12.20
N PHE A 67 -3.65 10.70 -11.50
CA PHE A 67 -3.41 10.72 -10.05
C PHE A 67 -2.08 11.38 -9.66
N ALA A 68 -1.28 11.81 -10.65
CA ALA A 68 -0.06 12.55 -10.37
C ALA A 68 -0.34 13.84 -9.59
N VAL A 69 0.55 14.15 -8.64
CA VAL A 69 0.47 15.39 -7.85
C VAL A 69 0.48 16.61 -8.76
N GLN A 70 -0.46 17.53 -8.54
CA GLN A 70 -0.58 18.79 -9.29
C GLN A 70 -0.96 19.92 -8.35
N PRO A 71 -0.08 20.91 -8.14
CA PRO A 71 -0.40 22.09 -7.33
C PRO A 71 -1.69 22.78 -7.78
N GLY A 72 -2.55 23.12 -6.83
CA GLY A 72 -3.81 23.80 -7.09
C GLY A 72 -4.97 22.91 -7.55
N ARG A 73 -4.75 21.60 -7.76
CA ARG A 73 -5.85 20.66 -8.04
C ARG A 73 -6.55 20.28 -6.74
N LYS A 74 -7.88 20.40 -6.73
CA LYS A 74 -8.71 19.83 -5.65
C LYS A 74 -8.80 18.32 -5.84
N VAL A 75 -8.53 17.56 -4.78
CA VAL A 75 -8.63 16.10 -4.73
C VAL A 75 -9.55 15.71 -3.57
N GLY A 76 -10.51 14.87 -3.87
CA GLY A 76 -11.48 14.34 -2.90
C GLY A 76 -12.56 15.33 -2.46
N THR A 77 -13.48 14.84 -1.67
CA THR A 77 -14.59 15.60 -1.08
C THR A 77 -14.81 15.19 0.38
N THR A 78 -15.17 16.15 1.22
CA THR A 78 -15.57 15.90 2.62
C THR A 78 -17.03 15.51 2.76
N GLU A 79 -17.81 15.56 1.67
CA GLU A 79 -19.20 15.12 1.65
C GLU A 79 -19.28 13.63 1.35
N GLN A 80 -19.98 12.87 2.20
CA GLN A 80 -20.25 11.46 1.95
C GLN A 80 -21.31 11.30 0.85
N SER A 81 -21.13 10.29 0.03
CA SER A 81 -22.15 9.88 -0.95
C SER A 81 -23.20 8.96 -0.31
N ASP A 82 -24.34 8.78 -1.00
CA ASP A 82 -25.36 7.79 -0.59
C ASP A 82 -24.93 6.35 -0.86
N GLU A 83 -23.92 6.14 -1.69
CA GLU A 83 -23.37 4.82 -1.98
C GLU A 83 -22.60 4.29 -0.77
N LYS A 84 -22.84 3.03 -0.42
CA LYS A 84 -22.10 2.35 0.64
C LYS A 84 -20.73 1.87 0.12
N VAL A 85 -19.69 2.57 0.51
CA VAL A 85 -18.31 2.30 0.05
C VAL A 85 -17.37 2.11 1.24
N VAL A 86 -16.60 1.04 1.20
CA VAL A 86 -15.40 0.88 2.03
C VAL A 86 -14.17 1.19 1.18
N TYR A 87 -13.45 2.22 1.54
CA TYR A 87 -12.10 2.49 1.06
C TYR A 87 -11.12 1.80 2.02
N LEU A 88 -10.82 0.53 1.76
CA LEU A 88 -9.79 -0.17 2.52
C LEU A 88 -8.44 0.45 2.22
N THR A 89 -7.74 0.86 3.27
CA THR A 89 -6.41 1.45 3.17
C THR A 89 -5.41 0.64 3.99
N LEU A 90 -4.24 0.40 3.40
CA LEU A 90 -3.18 -0.43 3.95
C LEU A 90 -1.92 0.41 4.05
N ASP A 91 -1.41 0.59 5.27
CA ASP A 91 -0.25 1.41 5.57
C ASP A 91 1.00 0.53 5.82
N ASP A 92 2.19 1.13 5.75
CA ASP A 92 3.50 0.59 6.10
C ASP A 92 4.06 -0.49 5.17
N GLY A 93 3.30 -0.95 4.19
CA GLY A 93 3.81 -1.84 3.14
C GLY A 93 4.74 -1.13 2.14
N PRO A 94 5.24 -1.86 1.14
CA PRO A 94 5.06 -3.28 0.94
C PRO A 94 5.88 -4.17 1.87
N SER A 95 5.41 -5.40 2.10
CA SER A 95 6.10 -6.40 2.90
C SER A 95 5.84 -7.83 2.38
N LYS A 96 6.31 -8.84 3.12
CA LYS A 96 5.97 -10.25 2.86
C LYS A 96 4.45 -10.52 2.81
N ASN A 97 3.66 -9.69 3.49
CA ASN A 97 2.21 -9.84 3.60
C ASN A 97 1.45 -9.26 2.39
N THR A 98 2.05 -8.33 1.66
CA THR A 98 1.39 -7.62 0.57
C THR A 98 0.87 -8.55 -0.52
N GLN A 99 1.62 -9.61 -0.90
CA GLN A 99 1.15 -10.56 -1.91
C GLN A 99 -0.13 -11.30 -1.45
N ALA A 100 -0.17 -11.75 -0.20
CA ALA A 100 -1.35 -12.43 0.35
C ALA A 100 -2.57 -11.50 0.40
N VAL A 101 -2.36 -10.22 0.74
CA VAL A 101 -3.41 -9.19 0.69
C VAL A 101 -3.94 -9.02 -0.74
N LEU A 102 -3.06 -8.90 -1.74
CA LEU A 102 -3.46 -8.78 -3.15
C LEU A 102 -4.28 -9.99 -3.62
N ASP A 103 -3.89 -11.20 -3.23
CA ASP A 103 -4.61 -12.44 -3.59
C ASP A 103 -6.01 -12.49 -2.96
N ILE A 104 -6.16 -12.00 -1.72
CA ILE A 104 -7.46 -11.86 -1.05
C ILE A 104 -8.33 -10.84 -1.78
N LEU A 105 -7.79 -9.65 -2.09
CA LEU A 105 -8.53 -8.61 -2.78
C LEU A 105 -9.02 -9.07 -4.16
N ASP A 106 -8.20 -9.79 -4.91
CA ASP A 106 -8.60 -10.38 -6.19
C ASP A 106 -9.75 -11.39 -6.01
N LYS A 107 -9.64 -12.30 -5.03
CA LYS A 107 -10.67 -13.31 -4.74
C LYS A 107 -12.04 -12.69 -4.49
N TYR A 108 -12.09 -11.56 -3.80
CA TYR A 108 -13.34 -10.88 -3.45
C TYR A 108 -13.73 -9.76 -4.41
N ASN A 109 -13.01 -9.59 -5.53
CA ASN A 109 -13.17 -8.46 -6.46
C ASN A 109 -13.20 -7.10 -5.73
N ALA A 110 -12.36 -6.95 -4.72
CA ALA A 110 -12.23 -5.75 -3.91
C ALA A 110 -11.03 -4.90 -4.38
N LYS A 111 -11.16 -3.59 -4.27
CA LYS A 111 -10.04 -2.66 -4.51
C LYS A 111 -9.66 -1.96 -3.21
N ALA A 112 -8.39 -1.61 -3.10
CA ALA A 112 -7.81 -0.97 -1.91
C ALA A 112 -6.81 0.13 -2.30
N THR A 113 -6.40 0.92 -1.32
CA THR A 113 -5.30 1.88 -1.47
C THR A 113 -4.16 1.49 -0.56
N PHE A 114 -2.95 1.46 -1.09
CA PHE A 114 -1.73 1.14 -0.37
C PHE A 114 -0.92 2.42 -0.14
N PHE A 115 -0.79 2.86 1.11
CA PHE A 115 0.09 3.95 1.51
C PHE A 115 1.46 3.37 1.84
N VAL A 116 2.33 3.41 0.85
CA VAL A 116 3.60 2.67 0.86
C VAL A 116 4.75 3.44 1.49
N THR A 117 5.73 2.70 2.00
CA THR A 117 6.99 3.20 2.55
C THR A 117 8.20 2.64 1.79
N GLY A 118 9.40 3.16 2.07
CA GLY A 118 10.67 2.62 1.57
C GLY A 118 11.36 1.65 2.55
N ALA A 119 10.67 1.21 3.60
CA ALA A 119 11.29 0.46 4.70
C ALA A 119 11.81 -0.92 4.28
N MET A 120 11.18 -1.57 3.30
CA MET A 120 11.53 -2.93 2.82
C MET A 120 11.78 -2.95 1.32
N PRO A 121 12.95 -2.50 0.86
CA PRO A 121 13.26 -2.35 -0.57
C PRO A 121 13.21 -3.66 -1.37
N GLU A 122 13.34 -4.81 -0.71
CA GLU A 122 13.21 -6.14 -1.32
C GLU A 122 11.80 -6.47 -1.81
N TYR A 123 10.77 -5.76 -1.33
CA TYR A 123 9.37 -5.92 -1.74
C TYR A 123 8.86 -4.79 -2.63
N LYS A 124 9.72 -3.87 -3.07
CA LYS A 124 9.30 -2.69 -3.84
C LYS A 124 8.50 -3.01 -5.11
N ASP A 125 8.75 -4.15 -5.75
CA ASP A 125 8.01 -4.61 -6.92
C ASP A 125 6.52 -4.88 -6.64
N MET A 126 6.13 -5.06 -5.36
CA MET A 126 4.74 -5.17 -4.96
C MET A 126 3.95 -3.88 -5.19
N ILE A 127 4.62 -2.70 -5.21
CA ILE A 127 3.99 -1.42 -5.55
C ILE A 127 3.43 -1.48 -6.97
N LYS A 128 4.27 -1.91 -7.92
CA LYS A 128 3.83 -2.08 -9.31
C LYS A 128 2.75 -3.16 -9.44
N LYS A 129 2.88 -4.27 -8.74
CA LYS A 129 1.87 -5.35 -8.77
C LYS A 129 0.51 -4.86 -8.26
N ALA A 130 0.48 -4.12 -7.15
CA ALA A 130 -0.75 -3.53 -6.63
C ALA A 130 -1.36 -2.55 -7.65
N TYR A 131 -0.55 -1.70 -8.24
CA TYR A 131 -0.97 -0.77 -9.28
C TYR A 131 -1.55 -1.50 -10.49
N ASP A 132 -0.86 -2.50 -11.04
CA ASP A 132 -1.30 -3.25 -12.22
C ASP A 132 -2.63 -4.01 -11.98
N LYS A 133 -2.93 -4.35 -10.72
CA LYS A 133 -4.19 -4.95 -10.29
C LYS A 133 -5.33 -3.95 -10.06
N GLY A 134 -5.13 -2.67 -10.37
CA GLY A 134 -6.15 -1.62 -10.24
C GLY A 134 -6.32 -1.07 -8.82
N HIS A 135 -5.34 -1.28 -7.93
CA HIS A 135 -5.30 -0.62 -6.63
C HIS A 135 -4.65 0.76 -6.74
N THR A 136 -5.00 1.68 -5.85
CA THR A 136 -4.37 3.00 -5.78
C THR A 136 -3.12 2.94 -4.91
N ILE A 137 -2.07 3.61 -5.37
CA ILE A 137 -0.85 3.80 -4.59
C ILE A 137 -0.86 5.21 -4.00
N GLY A 138 -0.68 5.29 -2.70
CA GLY A 138 -0.41 6.50 -1.94
C GLY A 138 0.96 6.42 -1.26
N MET A 139 1.38 7.49 -0.59
CA MET A 139 2.67 7.59 0.05
C MET A 139 2.55 7.77 1.56
N HIS A 140 3.35 7.00 2.33
CA HIS A 140 3.34 7.03 3.80
C HIS A 140 4.71 7.42 4.37
N THR A 141 5.43 8.33 3.70
CA THR A 141 6.83 8.67 3.91
C THR A 141 7.80 7.53 3.52
N TYR A 142 9.09 7.85 3.37
CA TYR A 142 10.08 6.85 2.98
C TYR A 142 10.57 6.04 4.18
N SER A 143 10.96 6.74 5.24
CA SER A 143 11.62 6.12 6.40
C SER A 143 10.65 5.65 7.48
N HIS A 144 9.44 6.21 7.55
CA HIS A 144 8.50 6.05 8.66
C HIS A 144 9.14 6.24 10.05
N ASP A 145 10.23 7.02 10.12
CA ASP A 145 10.95 7.33 11.36
C ASP A 145 10.48 8.70 11.87
N TYR A 146 9.67 8.71 12.91
CA TYR A 146 9.10 9.94 13.48
C TYR A 146 10.15 11.00 13.83
N ALA A 147 11.33 10.58 14.33
CA ALA A 147 12.40 11.50 14.68
C ALA A 147 13.01 12.18 13.45
N LYS A 148 12.97 11.53 12.28
CA LYS A 148 13.41 12.12 11.00
C LYS A 148 12.29 12.89 10.35
N VAL A 149 11.14 12.26 10.17
CA VAL A 149 10.00 12.78 9.44
C VAL A 149 9.48 14.08 10.08
N TYR A 150 9.41 14.15 11.42
CA TYR A 150 8.89 15.29 12.14
C TYR A 150 9.96 16.21 12.74
N ALA A 151 11.23 16.06 12.34
CA ALA A 151 12.30 16.96 12.78
C ALA A 151 12.11 18.40 12.31
N SER A 152 11.55 18.60 11.13
CA SER A 152 11.18 19.90 10.57
C SER A 152 10.25 19.71 9.36
N VAL A 153 9.63 20.80 8.90
CA VAL A 153 8.84 20.80 7.65
C VAL A 153 9.69 20.36 6.45
N ASP A 154 10.92 20.87 6.35
CA ASP A 154 11.85 20.48 5.27
C ASP A 154 12.23 19.00 5.35
N ALA A 155 12.46 18.45 6.55
CA ALA A 155 12.76 17.05 6.75
C ALA A 155 11.60 16.14 6.30
N TYR A 156 10.36 16.54 6.61
CA TYR A 156 9.17 15.83 6.15
C TYR A 156 9.14 15.77 4.61
N PHE A 157 9.32 16.89 3.93
CA PHE A 157 9.26 16.93 2.46
C PHE A 157 10.44 16.21 1.80
N GLN A 158 11.62 16.22 2.40
CA GLN A 158 12.75 15.42 1.91
C GLN A 158 12.45 13.91 1.98
N ASP A 159 11.82 13.45 3.04
CA ASP A 159 11.43 12.05 3.20
C ASP A 159 10.25 11.69 2.27
N LEU A 160 9.27 12.59 2.10
CA LEU A 160 8.16 12.44 1.15
C LEU A 160 8.66 12.40 -0.31
N ASP A 161 9.64 13.23 -0.65
CA ASP A 161 10.24 13.24 -1.99
C ASP A 161 10.97 11.91 -2.29
N GLN A 162 11.62 11.31 -1.30
CA GLN A 162 12.28 10.01 -1.47
C GLN A 162 11.29 8.91 -1.80
N ILE A 163 10.18 8.80 -1.07
CA ILE A 163 9.14 7.82 -1.41
C ILE A 163 8.48 8.17 -2.74
N GLY A 164 8.31 9.44 -3.06
CA GLY A 164 7.79 9.90 -4.34
C GLY A 164 8.64 9.43 -5.51
N GLN A 165 9.98 9.48 -5.41
CA GLN A 165 10.87 8.97 -6.44
C GLN A 165 10.77 7.45 -6.58
N LEU A 166 10.77 6.70 -5.47
CA LEU A 166 10.60 5.24 -5.49
C LEU A 166 9.27 4.85 -6.16
N VAL A 167 8.16 5.48 -5.78
CA VAL A 167 6.85 5.18 -6.39
C VAL A 167 6.84 5.55 -7.87
N LYS A 168 7.44 6.69 -8.26
CA LYS A 168 7.55 7.09 -9.66
C LYS A 168 8.36 6.09 -10.50
N GLU A 169 9.41 5.50 -9.95
CA GLU A 169 10.17 4.43 -10.63
C GLU A 169 9.30 3.21 -10.92
N GLU A 170 8.37 2.86 -10.02
CA GLU A 170 7.52 1.67 -10.13
C GLU A 170 6.26 1.91 -11.00
N ILE A 171 5.62 3.08 -10.92
CA ILE A 171 4.32 3.34 -11.59
C ILE A 171 4.31 4.52 -12.56
N GLY A 172 5.44 5.21 -12.74
CA GLY A 172 5.62 6.27 -13.75
C GLY A 172 5.31 7.70 -13.29
N TYR A 173 4.69 7.91 -12.13
CA TYR A 173 4.35 9.23 -11.60
C TYR A 173 4.40 9.28 -10.07
N VAL A 174 4.47 10.50 -9.49
CA VAL A 174 4.35 10.75 -8.05
C VAL A 174 2.88 10.95 -7.72
N PRO A 175 2.23 10.07 -6.93
CA PRO A 175 0.80 10.17 -6.64
C PRO A 175 0.47 11.35 -5.72
N CYS A 176 -0.73 11.89 -5.86
CA CYS A 176 -1.21 12.98 -5.00
C CYS A 176 -1.76 12.51 -3.64
N PHE A 177 -1.93 11.21 -3.44
CA PHE A 177 -2.48 10.63 -2.21
C PHE A 177 -1.38 10.39 -1.19
N ILE A 178 -1.54 10.95 0.01
CA ILE A 178 -0.60 10.73 1.11
C ILE A 178 -1.32 10.40 2.41
N ARG A 179 -0.61 9.78 3.35
CA ARG A 179 -1.02 9.66 4.75
C ARG A 179 0.17 9.98 5.65
N PHE A 180 -0.08 10.81 6.66
CA PHE A 180 0.94 11.12 7.68
C PHE A 180 1.17 9.92 8.60
N PRO A 181 2.41 9.57 8.96
CA PRO A 181 2.68 8.62 10.03
C PRO A 181 1.94 8.99 11.32
N GLY A 182 1.05 8.08 11.77
CA GLY A 182 0.17 8.31 12.92
C GLY A 182 -1.03 9.22 12.66
N GLY A 183 -1.27 9.64 11.41
CA GLY A 183 -2.35 10.54 11.02
C GLY A 183 -2.11 12.00 11.36
N SER A 184 -2.99 12.89 10.88
CA SER A 184 -2.89 14.33 11.13
C SER A 184 -3.12 14.72 12.60
N SER A 185 -3.79 13.85 13.36
CA SER A 185 -4.07 14.06 14.79
C SER A 185 -3.02 13.48 15.75
N ASN A 186 -1.90 12.93 15.23
CA ASN A 186 -0.88 12.37 16.10
C ASN A 186 -0.28 13.44 17.01
N THR A 187 0.01 13.06 18.25
CA THR A 187 0.62 13.94 19.26
C THR A 187 2.13 13.75 19.35
N ILE A 188 2.67 12.70 18.76
CA ILE A 188 4.09 12.34 18.84
C ILE A 188 4.93 13.35 18.09
N SER A 189 4.45 13.86 16.94
CA SER A 189 5.14 14.86 16.12
C SER A 189 5.51 16.13 16.90
N ALA A 190 4.65 16.57 17.83
CA ALA A 190 4.90 17.74 18.68
C ALA A 190 6.10 17.55 19.62
N SER A 191 6.50 16.31 19.93
CA SER A 191 7.70 16.02 20.73
C SER A 191 8.99 16.31 19.98
N TYR A 192 8.94 16.33 18.64
CA TYR A 192 10.06 16.67 17.76
C TYR A 192 10.00 18.15 17.34
N THR A 193 8.84 18.58 16.84
CA THR A 193 8.63 19.96 16.40
C THR A 193 7.22 20.40 16.74
N LYS A 194 7.10 21.29 17.73
CA LYS A 194 5.80 21.82 18.19
C LYS A 194 5.09 22.56 17.05
N GLY A 195 3.80 22.26 16.85
CA GLY A 195 2.98 22.93 15.83
C GLY A 195 3.19 22.40 14.41
N ILE A 196 4.03 21.40 14.20
CA ILE A 196 4.42 20.93 12.86
C ILE A 196 3.22 20.45 12.05
N MET A 197 2.25 19.74 12.67
CA MET A 197 1.11 19.19 11.93
C MET A 197 0.19 20.29 11.38
N THR A 198 0.01 21.41 12.07
CA THR A 198 -0.71 22.57 11.54
C THR A 198 -0.07 23.09 10.25
N THR A 199 1.26 23.17 10.22
CA THR A 199 1.99 23.61 9.02
C THR A 199 1.92 22.56 7.92
N LEU A 200 2.20 21.28 8.24
CA LEU A 200 2.25 20.22 7.24
C LEU A 200 0.91 19.99 6.55
N THR A 201 -0.22 20.00 7.28
CA THR A 201 -1.55 19.83 6.67
C THR A 201 -1.88 20.91 5.65
N GLN A 202 -1.38 22.14 5.83
CA GLN A 202 -1.55 23.23 4.87
C GLN A 202 -0.57 23.11 3.70
N GLU A 203 0.71 22.87 3.99
CA GLU A 203 1.78 22.82 3.00
C GLU A 203 1.62 21.65 2.00
N VAL A 204 1.21 20.47 2.46
CA VAL A 204 0.98 19.33 1.55
C VAL A 204 -0.14 19.64 0.56
N GLN A 205 -1.23 20.26 1.03
CA GLN A 205 -2.35 20.64 0.16
C GLN A 205 -1.95 21.76 -0.81
N ALA A 206 -1.18 22.75 -0.37
CA ALA A 206 -0.66 23.82 -1.24
C ALA A 206 0.24 23.25 -2.37
N ARG A 207 0.95 22.16 -2.11
CA ARG A 207 1.80 21.45 -3.09
C ARG A 207 1.02 20.47 -3.97
N GLY A 208 -0.29 20.33 -3.78
CA GLY A 208 -1.16 19.47 -4.60
C GLY A 208 -1.31 18.03 -4.10
N TYR A 209 -0.84 17.75 -2.91
CA TYR A 209 -1.13 16.48 -2.24
C TYR A 209 -2.45 16.56 -1.48
N GLN A 210 -3.18 15.44 -1.42
CA GLN A 210 -4.29 15.24 -0.51
C GLN A 210 -3.87 14.23 0.55
N TYR A 211 -3.97 14.62 1.82
CA TYR A 211 -3.77 13.67 2.91
C TYR A 211 -5.08 13.00 3.33
N TYR A 212 -4.99 11.74 3.75
CA TYR A 212 -6.13 10.95 4.18
C TYR A 212 -5.88 10.42 5.59
N ASP A 213 -6.76 10.80 6.52
CA ASP A 213 -6.93 10.07 7.77
C ASP A 213 -7.94 8.94 7.55
N TRP A 214 -8.69 8.55 8.57
CA TRP A 214 -9.65 7.47 8.53
C TRP A 214 -10.85 7.77 9.44
N ASN A 215 -12.01 7.19 9.17
CA ASN A 215 -13.18 7.17 10.03
C ASN A 215 -13.54 5.74 10.47
N GLY A 216 -12.76 4.74 10.09
CA GLY A 216 -12.82 3.35 10.54
C GLY A 216 -11.42 2.76 10.68
N SER A 217 -11.22 1.82 11.59
CA SER A 217 -9.93 1.15 11.81
C SER A 217 -10.13 -0.29 12.24
N SER A 218 -9.30 -1.20 11.73
CA SER A 218 -9.23 -2.59 12.20
C SER A 218 -8.64 -2.71 13.61
N GLY A 219 -7.94 -1.67 14.07
CA GLY A 219 -7.26 -1.68 15.36
C GLY A 219 -5.94 -2.46 15.38
N ASP A 220 -5.43 -2.80 14.21
CA ASP A 220 -4.19 -3.59 14.03
C ASP A 220 -2.90 -2.79 14.27
N GLY A 221 -3.01 -1.51 14.60
CA GLY A 221 -1.89 -0.73 15.15
C GLY A 221 -1.34 -1.34 16.46
N ALA A 222 -2.19 -2.02 17.23
CA ALA A 222 -1.81 -2.81 18.41
C ALA A 222 -1.85 -4.32 18.10
N VAL A 223 -1.18 -5.12 18.95
CA VAL A 223 -1.25 -6.59 18.88
C VAL A 223 -2.64 -7.06 19.28
N ARG A 224 -3.36 -7.68 18.35
CA ARG A 224 -4.73 -8.17 18.52
C ARG A 224 -4.90 -9.53 17.85
N THR A 225 -5.92 -10.29 18.30
CA THR A 225 -6.32 -11.52 17.62
C THR A 225 -7.10 -11.19 16.34
N THR A 226 -7.15 -12.14 15.42
CA THR A 226 -7.93 -12.02 14.18
C THR A 226 -9.39 -11.65 14.45
N GLU A 227 -10.03 -12.26 15.47
CA GLU A 227 -11.42 -11.98 15.86
C GLU A 227 -11.58 -10.53 16.35
N GLN A 228 -10.67 -10.04 17.18
CA GLN A 228 -10.70 -8.67 17.67
C GLN A 228 -10.58 -7.65 16.54
N LEU A 229 -9.75 -7.94 15.52
CA LEU A 229 -9.63 -7.11 14.33
C LEU A 229 -10.93 -7.09 13.52
N VAL A 230 -11.56 -8.24 13.33
CA VAL A 230 -12.84 -8.36 12.63
C VAL A 230 -13.91 -7.57 13.37
N ASP A 231 -14.07 -7.80 14.69
CA ASP A 231 -15.09 -7.13 15.50
C ASP A 231 -14.94 -5.61 15.45
N GLN A 232 -13.71 -5.12 15.56
CA GLN A 232 -13.45 -3.68 15.50
C GLN A 232 -13.67 -3.12 14.08
N ALA A 233 -13.11 -3.77 13.06
CA ALA A 233 -13.22 -3.30 11.68
C ALA A 233 -14.67 -3.24 11.20
N THR A 234 -15.55 -4.14 11.70
CA THR A 234 -16.95 -4.23 11.27
C THR A 234 -17.93 -3.41 12.12
N SER A 235 -17.42 -2.60 13.06
CA SER A 235 -18.24 -1.74 13.93
C SER A 235 -18.60 -0.38 13.33
N PHE A 236 -18.10 -0.05 12.13
CA PHE A 236 -18.33 1.22 11.45
C PHE A 236 -19.46 1.08 10.43
N HIS A 237 -20.35 2.09 10.33
CA HIS A 237 -21.59 2.00 9.55
C HIS A 237 -21.87 3.25 8.70
N ASP A 238 -20.92 4.18 8.60
CA ASP A 238 -21.03 5.33 7.70
C ASP A 238 -21.15 4.87 6.24
N ASN A 239 -21.80 5.64 5.37
CA ASN A 239 -21.89 5.30 3.95
C ASN A 239 -20.52 5.22 3.30
N ASN A 240 -19.59 6.11 3.67
CA ASN A 240 -18.24 6.12 3.16
C ASN A 240 -17.24 5.90 4.30
N ILE A 241 -16.61 4.73 4.32
CA ILE A 241 -15.69 4.31 5.37
C ILE A 241 -14.28 4.25 4.78
N ILE A 242 -13.38 5.12 5.27
CA ILE A 242 -11.94 4.95 5.06
C ILE A 242 -11.46 4.05 6.20
N LEU A 243 -11.23 2.77 5.89
CA LEU A 243 -10.86 1.76 6.87
C LEU A 243 -9.34 1.62 6.93
N LEU A 244 -8.74 2.03 8.06
CA LEU A 244 -7.31 1.86 8.32
C LEU A 244 -7.00 0.42 8.68
N SER A 245 -6.02 -0.13 8.00
CA SER A 245 -5.34 -1.40 8.29
C SER A 245 -3.87 -1.29 7.87
N HIS A 246 -3.07 -2.31 8.16
CA HIS A 246 -1.66 -2.33 7.78
C HIS A 246 -1.30 -3.66 7.11
N ASP A 247 -0.37 -3.62 6.16
CA ASP A 247 0.19 -4.83 5.51
C ASP A 247 1.70 -4.97 5.75
N SER A 248 2.22 -4.32 6.79
CA SER A 248 3.62 -4.47 7.21
C SER A 248 3.94 -5.89 7.71
N GLU A 249 5.23 -6.20 7.85
CA GLU A 249 5.74 -7.55 8.09
C GLU A 249 5.11 -8.29 9.28
N THR A 250 4.69 -7.56 10.32
CA THR A 250 4.15 -8.13 11.57
C THR A 250 2.64 -8.31 11.57
N LYS A 251 1.94 -8.04 10.46
CA LYS A 251 0.48 -7.97 10.37
C LYS A 251 -0.16 -9.26 9.80
N ASP A 252 0.36 -10.41 10.17
CA ASP A 252 -0.20 -11.71 9.74
C ASP A 252 -1.67 -11.86 10.15
N THR A 253 -2.05 -11.39 11.35
CA THR A 253 -3.45 -11.40 11.83
C THR A 253 -4.38 -10.50 11.03
N THR A 254 -3.86 -9.40 10.47
CA THR A 254 -4.61 -8.54 9.53
C THR A 254 -4.93 -9.30 8.26
N VAL A 255 -3.95 -9.99 7.69
CA VAL A 255 -4.15 -10.85 6.49
C VAL A 255 -5.24 -11.89 6.76
N GLU A 256 -5.21 -12.56 7.91
CA GLU A 256 -6.22 -13.55 8.31
C GLU A 256 -7.62 -12.93 8.52
N ALA A 257 -7.70 -11.67 8.98
CA ALA A 257 -8.97 -10.99 9.25
C ALA A 257 -9.65 -10.48 7.99
N LEU A 258 -8.88 -10.08 6.95
CA LEU A 258 -9.39 -9.42 5.75
C LEU A 258 -10.56 -10.17 5.06
N PRO A 259 -10.53 -11.50 4.86
CA PRO A 259 -11.65 -12.21 4.24
C PRO A 259 -12.98 -11.97 4.96
N LYS A 260 -12.98 -12.08 6.30
CA LYS A 260 -14.20 -11.90 7.12
C LYS A 260 -14.69 -10.46 7.11
N ILE A 261 -13.77 -9.49 7.12
CA ILE A 261 -14.09 -8.07 7.04
C ILE A 261 -14.75 -7.74 5.70
N ILE A 262 -14.19 -8.24 4.59
CA ILE A 262 -14.72 -8.02 3.25
C ILE A 262 -16.11 -8.69 3.12
N GLU A 263 -16.24 -9.94 3.52
CA GLU A 263 -17.52 -10.68 3.48
C GLU A 263 -18.61 -9.96 4.27
N TYR A 264 -18.28 -9.46 5.47
CA TYR A 264 -19.23 -8.71 6.29
C TYR A 264 -19.74 -7.47 5.54
N TYR A 265 -18.85 -6.59 5.09
CA TYR A 265 -19.26 -5.36 4.43
C TYR A 265 -20.00 -5.60 3.11
N GLN A 266 -19.56 -6.57 2.32
CA GLN A 266 -20.28 -6.95 1.09
C GLN A 266 -21.69 -7.48 1.42
N SER A 267 -21.87 -8.24 2.49
CA SER A 267 -23.19 -8.71 2.95
C SER A 267 -24.12 -7.56 3.39
N GLN A 268 -23.54 -6.43 3.83
CA GLN A 268 -24.28 -5.21 4.20
C GLN A 268 -24.51 -4.26 3.00
N GLY A 269 -24.11 -4.67 1.79
CA GLY A 269 -24.29 -3.91 0.57
C GLY A 269 -23.22 -2.86 0.29
N TYR A 270 -22.06 -2.94 0.97
CA TYR A 270 -20.92 -2.08 0.63
C TYR A 270 -20.14 -2.66 -0.55
N VAL A 271 -19.56 -1.75 -1.32
CA VAL A 271 -18.52 -2.06 -2.32
C VAL A 271 -17.16 -1.61 -1.84
N PHE A 272 -16.12 -2.35 -2.22
CA PHE A 272 -14.74 -1.97 -1.90
C PHE A 272 -14.13 -1.23 -3.09
N LYS A 273 -13.77 0.04 -2.90
CA LYS A 273 -13.12 0.88 -3.92
C LYS A 273 -11.74 1.36 -3.44
N ALA A 274 -10.82 1.49 -4.38
CA ALA A 274 -9.61 2.26 -4.16
C ALA A 274 -9.93 3.76 -4.15
N LEU A 275 -9.13 4.57 -3.46
CA LEU A 275 -9.25 6.03 -3.50
C LEU A 275 -8.97 6.54 -4.91
N ASP A 276 -9.73 7.54 -5.32
CA ASP A 276 -9.58 8.29 -6.56
C ASP A 276 -9.69 9.80 -6.31
N LEU A 277 -9.68 10.60 -7.37
CA LEU A 277 -9.73 12.07 -7.27
C LEU A 277 -11.04 12.63 -6.71
N ASN A 278 -12.10 11.82 -6.63
CA ASN A 278 -13.45 12.23 -6.18
C ASN A 278 -13.86 11.54 -4.87
N SER A 279 -13.02 10.67 -4.33
CA SER A 279 -13.33 9.88 -3.13
C SER A 279 -13.56 10.75 -1.91
N TYR A 280 -14.34 10.22 -0.96
CA TYR A 280 -14.51 10.81 0.37
C TYR A 280 -13.17 10.98 1.08
N VAL A 281 -13.00 12.10 1.76
CA VAL A 281 -11.80 12.44 2.54
C VAL A 281 -12.18 12.61 4.00
N ALA A 282 -11.57 11.83 4.88
CA ALA A 282 -11.62 12.04 6.31
C ALA A 282 -10.38 12.81 6.77
N HIS A 283 -10.60 13.89 7.53
CA HIS A 283 -9.55 14.63 8.21
C HIS A 283 -9.82 14.62 9.72
N HIS A 284 -8.83 14.22 10.49
CA HIS A 284 -8.86 14.36 11.94
C HIS A 284 -8.57 15.82 12.35
N GLY A 285 -8.99 16.21 13.55
CA GLY A 285 -8.55 17.46 14.16
C GLY A 285 -7.05 17.41 14.47
N VAL A 286 -6.33 18.47 14.08
CA VAL A 286 -4.89 18.54 14.31
C VAL A 286 -4.60 18.73 15.79
N ASN A 287 -3.71 17.88 16.35
CA ASN A 287 -3.19 17.98 17.71
C ASN A 287 -1.69 18.35 17.63
N ASN A 288 -1.30 19.49 18.23
CA ASN A 288 0.09 20.00 18.17
C ASN A 288 0.73 20.10 19.55
#